data_21e3ba3e8d5f982b23572df9a7ce937b
#
_entry.id   21e3ba3e8d5f982b23572df9a7ce937b
#
_cell.length_a   1.000
_cell.length_b   1.000
_cell.length_c   1.000
_cell.angle_alpha   90.00
_cell.angle_beta   90.00
_cell.angle_gamma   90.00
#
_symmetry.space_group_name_H-M   'P 1'
#
loop_
_entity.id
_entity.type
_entity.pdbx_description
1 polymer ?
#
loop_
_entity_poly.entity_id
_entity_poly.type
_entity_poly.pdbx_seq_one_letter_code
_entity_poly.pdbx_strand_id
1 'polypeptide(L)'
;MSRIEELENEIKGLENRKIELLKELEVEKQKFEIDYPFEESEEYWGLDIDGELIFDRWTGCKYDEDCFEVGNMFKTAQEAKKERDKRILLTRFRQFRDKCNGDWKPEFNSSSQKKYGIYYNYHSECFDVYRSVQTNKFNIFGYFQNKENAKCAIELFGDEIKRLFVEEE
;
A
#
# COMPACT_ATOMS: atom_id res chain seq x y z
N MET A 1 -2.55 -27.76 49.50
CA MET A 1 -3.69 -27.27 48.67
C MET A 1 -4.81 -28.30 48.82
N SER A 2 -6.00 -27.84 49.09
CA SER A 2 -7.15 -28.78 49.09
C SER A 2 -7.54 -29.14 47.65
N ARG A 3 -8.19 -30.27 47.45
CA ARG A 3 -8.71 -30.65 46.11
C ARG A 3 -9.68 -29.61 45.53
N ILE A 4 -10.34 -28.88 46.40
CA ILE A 4 -11.23 -27.77 46.03
C ILE A 4 -10.42 -26.62 45.40
N GLU A 5 -9.36 -26.18 46.08
CA GLU A 5 -8.46 -25.08 45.59
C GLU A 5 -7.80 -25.45 44.25
N GLU A 6 -7.44 -26.73 44.03
CA GLU A 6 -6.89 -27.19 42.75
C GLU A 6 -7.94 -27.05 41.62
N LEU A 7 -9.18 -27.49 41.88
CA LEU A 7 -10.27 -27.38 40.92
C LEU A 7 -10.64 -25.93 40.61
N GLU A 8 -10.68 -25.05 41.62
CA GLU A 8 -10.94 -23.62 41.42
C GLU A 8 -9.88 -22.96 40.55
N ASN A 9 -8.58 -23.30 40.73
CA ASN A 9 -7.50 -22.79 39.90
C ASN A 9 -7.58 -23.32 38.47
N GLU A 10 -7.94 -24.59 38.29
CA GLU A 10 -8.15 -25.17 36.95
C GLU A 10 -9.32 -24.50 36.21
N ILE A 11 -10.44 -24.28 36.88
CA ILE A 11 -11.60 -23.57 36.31
C ILE A 11 -11.19 -22.16 35.87
N LYS A 12 -10.49 -21.41 36.72
CA LYS A 12 -10.01 -20.06 36.38
C LYS A 12 -9.05 -20.08 35.17
N GLY A 13 -8.20 -21.09 35.05
CA GLY A 13 -7.32 -21.28 33.90
C GLY A 13 -8.10 -21.51 32.61
N LEU A 14 -9.14 -22.34 32.64
CA LEU A 14 -10.02 -22.63 31.52
C LEU A 14 -10.83 -21.40 31.08
N GLU A 15 -11.33 -20.61 32.04
CA GLU A 15 -12.04 -19.37 31.76
C GLU A 15 -11.15 -18.35 31.03
N ASN A 16 -9.90 -18.18 31.48
CA ASN A 16 -8.94 -17.31 30.81
C ASN A 16 -8.65 -17.80 29.36
N ARG A 17 -8.42 -19.10 29.19
CA ARG A 17 -8.19 -19.68 27.86
C ARG A 17 -9.39 -19.52 26.93
N LYS A 18 -10.62 -19.67 27.47
CA LYS A 18 -11.85 -19.39 26.73
C LYS A 18 -11.91 -17.95 26.22
N ILE A 19 -11.55 -16.96 27.07
CA ILE A 19 -11.54 -15.56 26.68
C ILE A 19 -10.53 -15.30 25.56
N GLU A 20 -9.33 -15.90 25.62
CA GLU A 20 -8.33 -15.77 24.57
C GLU A 20 -8.84 -16.36 23.25
N LEU A 21 -9.39 -17.59 23.27
CA LEU A 21 -9.94 -18.23 22.09
C LEU A 21 -11.12 -17.46 21.48
N LEU A 22 -11.96 -16.82 22.28
CA LEU A 22 -13.04 -15.99 21.77
C LEU A 22 -12.49 -14.74 21.05
N LYS A 23 -11.42 -14.11 21.55
CA LYS A 23 -10.75 -13.02 20.88
C LYS A 23 -10.11 -13.45 19.57
N GLU A 24 -9.41 -14.58 19.57
CA GLU A 24 -8.84 -15.17 18.35
C GLU A 24 -9.94 -15.44 17.32
N LEU A 25 -11.07 -16.00 17.74
CA LEU A 25 -12.21 -16.29 16.87
C LEU A 25 -12.85 -14.99 16.29
N GLU A 26 -12.94 -13.92 17.08
CA GLU A 26 -13.44 -12.64 16.58
C GLU A 26 -12.50 -12.04 15.54
N VAL A 27 -11.19 -12.12 15.75
CA VAL A 27 -10.19 -11.65 14.78
C VAL A 27 -10.30 -12.45 13.47
N GLU A 28 -10.43 -13.79 13.55
CA GLU A 28 -10.59 -14.62 12.36
C GLU A 28 -11.90 -14.31 11.60
N LYS A 29 -13.00 -14.05 12.30
CA LYS A 29 -14.27 -13.67 11.69
C LYS A 29 -14.25 -12.28 11.02
N GLN A 30 -13.32 -11.41 11.43
CA GLN A 30 -13.16 -10.07 10.86
C GLN A 30 -12.12 -10.02 9.74
N LYS A 31 -11.43 -11.13 9.43
CA LYS A 31 -10.54 -11.19 8.28
C LYS A 31 -11.32 -10.88 7.02
N PHE A 32 -10.81 -9.90 6.26
CA PHE A 32 -11.30 -9.64 4.93
C PHE A 32 -10.88 -10.81 4.04
N GLU A 33 -11.85 -11.56 3.53
CA GLU A 33 -11.60 -12.58 2.52
C GLU A 33 -11.51 -11.88 1.15
N ILE A 34 -10.49 -12.23 0.39
CA ILE A 34 -10.33 -11.72 -0.97
C ILE A 34 -11.39 -12.39 -1.85
N ASP A 35 -12.22 -11.58 -2.49
CA ASP A 35 -13.16 -12.03 -3.49
C ASP A 35 -12.53 -11.88 -4.87
N TYR A 36 -12.46 -12.98 -5.61
CA TYR A 36 -11.84 -12.99 -6.93
C TYR A 36 -12.87 -12.60 -7.99
N PRO A 37 -12.66 -11.48 -8.72
CA PRO A 37 -13.66 -10.92 -9.64
C PRO A 37 -13.64 -11.57 -11.02
N PHE A 38 -13.08 -12.77 -11.17
CA PHE A 38 -12.97 -13.52 -12.42
C PHE A 38 -13.75 -14.82 -12.35
N GLU A 39 -14.51 -15.12 -13.41
CA GLU A 39 -15.13 -16.41 -13.61
C GLU A 39 -14.17 -17.40 -14.29
N GLU A 40 -14.46 -18.71 -14.22
CA GLU A 40 -13.65 -19.74 -14.87
C GLU A 40 -13.56 -19.47 -16.38
N SER A 41 -12.34 -19.48 -16.91
CA SER A 41 -12.00 -19.17 -18.30
C SER A 41 -12.17 -17.69 -18.72
N GLU A 42 -12.47 -16.78 -17.79
CA GLU A 42 -12.47 -15.35 -18.09
C GLU A 42 -11.04 -14.88 -18.43
N GLU A 43 -10.94 -14.03 -19.44
CA GLU A 43 -9.67 -13.49 -19.92
C GLU A 43 -9.19 -12.32 -19.04
N TYR A 44 -7.89 -12.28 -18.75
CA TYR A 44 -7.27 -11.20 -18.02
C TYR A 44 -5.93 -10.75 -18.61
N TRP A 45 -5.49 -9.57 -18.21
CA TRP A 45 -4.19 -9.02 -18.52
C TRP A 45 -3.33 -8.98 -17.27
N GLY A 46 -2.05 -9.28 -17.42
CA GLY A 46 -1.05 -9.19 -16.36
C GLY A 46 0.20 -8.46 -16.82
N LEU A 47 1.16 -8.32 -15.90
CA LEU A 47 2.49 -7.80 -16.21
C LEU A 47 3.52 -8.90 -15.90
N ASP A 48 4.39 -9.17 -16.86
CA ASP A 48 5.52 -10.05 -16.66
C ASP A 48 6.63 -9.37 -15.82
N ILE A 49 7.66 -10.11 -15.51
CA ILE A 49 8.78 -9.67 -14.65
C ILE A 49 9.54 -8.48 -15.24
N ASP A 50 9.59 -8.36 -16.56
CA ASP A 50 10.20 -7.23 -17.28
C ASP A 50 9.22 -6.09 -17.58
N GLY A 51 7.95 -6.22 -17.16
CA GLY A 51 6.91 -5.24 -17.36
C GLY A 51 6.17 -5.32 -18.69
N GLU A 52 6.38 -6.38 -19.48
CA GLU A 52 5.59 -6.63 -20.67
C GLU A 52 4.18 -7.11 -20.30
N LEU A 53 3.20 -6.76 -21.14
CA LEU A 53 1.83 -7.19 -20.96
C LEU A 53 1.69 -8.65 -21.37
N ILE A 54 1.15 -9.46 -20.46
CA ILE A 54 0.75 -10.84 -20.74
C ILE A 54 -0.76 -10.95 -20.77
N PHE A 55 -1.25 -11.89 -21.55
CA PHE A 55 -2.67 -12.19 -21.67
C PHE A 55 -2.88 -13.66 -21.36
N ASP A 56 -3.80 -13.96 -20.42
CA ASP A 56 -4.08 -15.31 -19.97
C ASP A 56 -5.56 -15.48 -19.60
N ARG A 57 -5.95 -16.66 -19.11
CA ARG A 57 -7.30 -16.99 -18.67
C ARG A 57 -7.31 -17.47 -17.22
N TRP A 58 -8.26 -16.95 -16.47
CA TRP A 58 -8.49 -17.38 -15.09
C TRP A 58 -8.88 -18.87 -15.03
N THR A 59 -8.12 -19.64 -14.28
CA THR A 59 -8.35 -21.07 -14.04
C THR A 59 -8.66 -21.36 -12.58
N GLY A 60 -8.54 -20.37 -11.70
CA GLY A 60 -8.68 -20.52 -10.25
C GLY A 60 -7.53 -21.33 -9.63
N CYS A 61 -6.43 -21.47 -10.34
CA CYS A 61 -5.27 -22.13 -9.76
C CYS A 61 -4.49 -21.19 -8.82
N LYS A 62 -3.62 -21.76 -7.97
CA LYS A 62 -2.85 -20.98 -6.99
C LYS A 62 -2.02 -19.85 -7.63
N TYR A 63 -1.54 -20.04 -8.85
CA TYR A 63 -0.81 -19.00 -9.57
C TYR A 63 -1.68 -17.79 -9.89
N ASP A 64 -2.92 -18.03 -10.34
CA ASP A 64 -3.88 -16.94 -10.63
C ASP A 64 -4.24 -16.17 -9.36
N GLU A 65 -4.53 -16.91 -8.26
CA GLU A 65 -4.80 -16.31 -6.95
C GLU A 65 -3.63 -15.43 -6.49
N ASP A 66 -2.40 -15.96 -6.52
CA ASP A 66 -1.19 -15.21 -6.15
C ASP A 66 -0.97 -13.97 -7.02
N CYS A 67 -1.21 -14.06 -8.34
CA CYS A 67 -1.14 -12.91 -9.24
C CYS A 67 -2.18 -11.82 -8.89
N PHE A 68 -3.39 -12.23 -8.54
CA PHE A 68 -4.44 -11.29 -8.13
C PHE A 68 -4.09 -10.64 -6.78
N GLU A 69 -3.69 -11.43 -5.79
CA GLU A 69 -3.35 -10.94 -4.44
C GLU A 69 -2.20 -9.91 -4.44
N VAL A 70 -1.24 -10.04 -5.34
CA VAL A 70 -0.15 -9.04 -5.50
C VAL A 70 -0.54 -7.87 -6.40
N GLY A 71 -1.78 -7.81 -6.86
CA GLY A 71 -2.28 -6.73 -7.72
C GLY A 71 -1.65 -6.72 -9.11
N ASN A 72 -1.43 -7.91 -9.69
CA ASN A 72 -0.84 -8.08 -11.02
C ASN A 72 -1.81 -8.66 -12.05
N MET A 73 -3.12 -8.49 -11.82
CA MET A 73 -4.17 -8.97 -12.69
C MET A 73 -5.18 -7.86 -12.98
N PHE A 74 -5.52 -7.67 -14.26
CA PHE A 74 -6.32 -6.55 -14.77
C PHE A 74 -7.35 -7.05 -15.77
N LYS A 75 -8.52 -6.42 -15.81
CA LYS A 75 -9.57 -6.75 -16.78
C LYS A 75 -9.25 -6.27 -18.19
N THR A 76 -8.43 -5.25 -18.34
CA THR A 76 -8.07 -4.66 -19.64
C THR A 76 -6.57 -4.43 -19.79
N ALA A 77 -6.09 -4.47 -21.02
CA ALA A 77 -4.72 -4.10 -21.35
C ALA A 77 -4.37 -2.65 -20.96
N GLN A 78 -5.37 -1.76 -20.96
CA GLN A 78 -5.20 -0.36 -20.63
C GLN A 78 -4.93 -0.19 -19.13
N GLU A 79 -5.68 -0.91 -18.26
CA GLU A 79 -5.44 -0.94 -16.83
C GLU A 79 -4.05 -1.49 -16.50
N ALA A 80 -3.67 -2.62 -17.13
CA ALA A 80 -2.34 -3.21 -16.96
C ALA A 80 -1.24 -2.22 -17.35
N LYS A 81 -1.39 -1.55 -18.49
CA LYS A 81 -0.45 -0.53 -18.97
C LYS A 81 -0.37 0.66 -18.00
N LYS A 82 -1.52 1.17 -17.53
CA LYS A 82 -1.58 2.28 -16.56
C LYS A 82 -0.85 1.91 -15.27
N GLU A 83 -1.07 0.70 -14.77
CA GLU A 83 -0.38 0.22 -13.55
C GLU A 83 1.13 0.05 -13.78
N ARG A 84 1.57 -0.49 -14.91
CA ARG A 84 2.98 -0.55 -15.28
C ARG A 84 3.62 0.84 -15.26
N ASP A 85 2.99 1.81 -15.92
CA ASP A 85 3.49 3.18 -15.99
C ASP A 85 3.57 3.83 -14.59
N LYS A 86 2.58 3.55 -13.71
CA LYS A 86 2.64 3.97 -12.28
C LYS A 86 3.83 3.36 -11.54
N ARG A 87 4.11 2.08 -11.71
CA ARG A 87 5.26 1.38 -11.09
C ARG A 87 6.58 1.97 -11.55
N ILE A 88 6.72 2.25 -12.85
CA ILE A 88 7.91 2.89 -13.43
C ILE A 88 8.09 4.30 -12.84
N LEU A 89 7.04 5.12 -12.85
CA LEU A 89 7.08 6.46 -12.27
C LEU A 89 7.47 6.42 -10.79
N LEU A 90 6.85 5.58 -9.98
CA LEU A 90 7.16 5.45 -8.55
C LEU A 90 8.63 5.04 -8.32
N THR A 91 9.17 4.16 -9.15
CA THR A 91 10.57 3.74 -9.07
C THR A 91 11.51 4.91 -9.34
N ARG A 92 11.28 5.66 -10.43
CA ARG A 92 12.07 6.84 -10.79
C ARG A 92 11.98 7.94 -9.74
N PHE A 93 10.76 8.18 -9.23
CA PHE A 93 10.53 9.17 -8.18
C PHE A 93 11.25 8.81 -6.87
N ARG A 94 11.17 7.55 -6.45
CA ARG A 94 11.87 7.07 -5.25
C ARG A 94 13.39 7.21 -5.39
N GLN A 95 13.96 6.86 -6.52
CA GLN A 95 15.39 7.05 -6.79
C GLN A 95 15.80 8.54 -6.70
N PHE A 96 15.02 9.44 -7.29
CA PHE A 96 15.25 10.88 -7.18
C PHE A 96 15.18 11.35 -5.72
N ARG A 97 14.10 11.00 -5.02
CA ARG A 97 13.92 11.35 -3.60
C ARG A 97 15.09 10.86 -2.74
N ASP A 98 15.46 9.61 -2.89
CA ASP A 98 16.51 8.98 -2.08
C ASP A 98 17.86 9.61 -2.38
N LYS A 99 18.14 9.95 -3.64
CA LYS A 99 19.34 10.72 -4.01
C LYS A 99 19.35 12.12 -3.37
N CYS A 100 18.20 12.80 -3.32
CA CYS A 100 18.09 14.12 -2.68
C CYS A 100 18.21 14.06 -1.16
N ASN A 101 17.73 12.99 -0.54
CA ASN A 101 17.73 12.82 0.91
C ASN A 101 19.07 12.27 1.45
N GLY A 102 19.85 11.55 0.64
CA GLY A 102 21.04 10.84 1.12
C GLY A 102 20.70 9.88 2.26
N ASP A 103 21.42 9.98 3.36
CA ASP A 103 21.20 9.14 4.55
C ASP A 103 20.03 9.60 5.43
N TRP A 104 19.41 10.75 5.11
CA TRP A 104 18.27 11.26 5.90
C TRP A 104 17.06 10.37 5.77
N LYS A 105 16.43 10.10 6.94
CA LYS A 105 15.16 9.35 7.03
C LYS A 105 14.12 10.12 7.81
N PRO A 106 12.83 10.05 7.44
CA PRO A 106 11.77 10.73 8.17
C PRO A 106 11.52 10.07 9.54
N GLU A 107 11.62 10.85 10.62
CA GLU A 107 11.29 10.45 11.99
C GLU A 107 9.95 11.06 12.40
N PHE A 108 8.93 10.25 12.61
CA PHE A 108 7.58 10.75 12.90
C PHE A 108 7.32 10.99 14.41
N ASN A 109 8.18 10.52 15.27
CA ASN A 109 8.19 10.81 16.71
C ASN A 109 8.99 12.06 17.10
N SER A 110 9.77 12.65 16.17
CA SER A 110 10.52 13.88 16.40
C SER A 110 9.64 15.12 16.24
N SER A 111 9.61 15.99 17.27
CA SER A 111 8.90 17.27 17.22
C SER A 111 9.64 18.37 16.45
N SER A 112 10.92 18.18 16.16
CA SER A 112 11.78 19.17 15.48
C SER A 112 12.04 18.85 14.01
N GLN A 113 12.00 17.59 13.61
CA GLN A 113 12.30 17.19 12.24
C GLN A 113 11.14 17.55 11.29
N LYS A 114 11.40 18.51 10.40
CA LYS A 114 10.47 18.89 9.34
C LYS A 114 10.61 17.90 8.18
N LYS A 115 9.48 17.51 7.62
CA LYS A 115 9.34 16.62 6.47
C LYS A 115 8.47 17.30 5.43
N TYR A 116 8.82 17.19 4.16
CA TYR A 116 8.10 17.83 3.07
C TYR A 116 7.57 16.76 2.11
N GLY A 117 6.27 16.73 1.91
CA GLY A 117 5.60 15.86 0.94
C GLY A 117 4.90 16.68 -0.12
N ILE A 118 4.57 16.05 -1.24
CA ILE A 118 3.80 16.66 -2.32
C ILE A 118 2.33 16.26 -2.22
N TYR A 119 1.45 17.12 -2.69
CA TYR A 119 0.01 16.84 -2.85
C TYR A 119 -0.54 17.60 -4.05
N TYR A 120 -1.65 17.12 -4.59
CA TYR A 120 -2.40 17.82 -5.63
C TYR A 120 -3.59 18.55 -5.01
N ASN A 121 -3.75 19.82 -5.35
CA ASN A 121 -4.86 20.64 -4.92
C ASN A 121 -5.87 20.77 -6.07
N TYR A 122 -7.01 20.08 -5.95
CA TYR A 122 -8.06 20.10 -6.97
C TYR A 122 -8.71 21.48 -7.16
N HIS A 123 -8.70 22.36 -6.15
CA HIS A 123 -9.27 23.70 -6.26
C HIS A 123 -8.41 24.64 -7.13
N SER A 124 -7.09 24.56 -6.97
CA SER A 124 -6.14 25.37 -7.75
C SER A 124 -5.54 24.61 -8.94
N GLU A 125 -5.94 23.35 -9.12
CA GLU A 125 -5.48 22.42 -10.17
C GLU A 125 -3.97 22.32 -10.31
N CYS A 126 -3.24 22.41 -9.18
CA CYS A 126 -1.78 22.36 -9.16
C CYS A 126 -1.24 21.51 -8.02
N PHE A 127 0.00 21.07 -8.19
CA PHE A 127 0.78 20.47 -7.12
C PHE A 127 1.33 21.52 -6.18
N ASP A 128 1.39 21.19 -4.89
CA ASP A 128 2.07 22.01 -3.89
C ASP A 128 2.76 21.11 -2.86
N VAL A 129 3.55 21.71 -2.00
CA VAL A 129 4.36 21.07 -0.97
C VAL A 129 3.78 21.35 0.40
N TYR A 130 3.43 20.30 1.14
CA TYR A 130 3.08 20.43 2.55
C TYR A 130 4.24 20.10 3.47
N ARG A 131 4.21 20.71 4.65
CA ARG A 131 5.13 20.39 5.75
C ARG A 131 4.45 19.48 6.77
N SER A 132 5.13 18.42 7.17
CA SER A 132 4.75 17.57 8.29
C SER A 132 5.86 17.53 9.34
N VAL A 133 5.50 17.30 10.60
CA VAL A 133 6.47 17.14 11.71
C VAL A 133 6.25 15.78 12.36
N GLN A 134 5.18 15.59 13.12
CA GLN A 134 4.87 14.35 13.85
C GLN A 134 3.77 13.50 13.19
N THR A 135 3.37 13.84 11.96
CA THR A 135 2.29 13.15 11.25
C THR A 135 2.83 12.39 10.04
N ASN A 136 2.54 11.09 9.97
CA ASN A 136 2.68 10.30 8.75
C ASN A 136 1.35 10.31 8.00
N LYS A 137 1.36 10.82 6.77
CA LYS A 137 0.18 10.86 5.89
C LYS A 137 0.12 9.67 4.93
N PHE A 138 0.95 8.65 5.13
CA PHE A 138 1.06 7.47 4.26
C PHE A 138 1.24 7.84 2.78
N ASN A 139 2.03 8.89 2.51
CA ASN A 139 2.28 9.40 1.18
C ASN A 139 3.11 8.38 0.38
N ILE A 140 2.56 7.87 -0.73
CA ILE A 140 3.21 6.87 -1.59
C ILE A 140 4.51 7.39 -2.22
N PHE A 141 4.63 8.70 -2.39
CA PHE A 141 5.84 9.38 -2.87
C PHE A 141 6.88 9.60 -1.76
N GLY A 142 6.47 9.43 -0.48
CA GLY A 142 7.32 9.64 0.68
C GLY A 142 7.59 11.10 0.98
N TYR A 143 8.73 11.38 1.63
CA TYR A 143 9.06 12.70 2.15
C TYR A 143 10.47 13.12 1.77
N PHE A 144 10.64 14.42 1.59
CA PHE A 144 11.92 15.10 1.39
C PHE A 144 12.39 15.79 2.68
N GLN A 145 13.70 15.86 2.85
CA GLN A 145 14.33 16.61 3.94
C GLN A 145 14.10 18.12 3.83
N ASN A 146 14.07 18.66 2.62
CA ASN A 146 13.89 20.08 2.38
C ASN A 146 12.79 20.35 1.34
N LYS A 147 12.25 21.58 1.38
CA LYS A 147 11.14 22.01 0.53
C LYS A 147 11.52 22.12 -0.94
N GLU A 148 12.75 22.54 -1.20
CA GLU A 148 13.26 22.79 -2.54
C GLU A 148 13.34 21.51 -3.37
N ASN A 149 13.79 20.42 -2.77
CA ASN A 149 13.83 19.09 -3.41
C ASN A 149 12.41 18.56 -3.71
N ALA A 150 11.45 18.83 -2.82
CA ALA A 150 10.03 18.49 -3.08
C ALA A 150 9.45 19.30 -4.25
N LYS A 151 9.83 20.58 -4.40
CA LYS A 151 9.45 21.40 -5.56
C LYS A 151 10.08 20.89 -6.85
N CYS A 152 11.39 20.58 -6.83
CA CYS A 152 12.06 19.99 -7.99
C CYS A 152 11.41 18.65 -8.40
N ALA A 153 10.92 17.86 -7.45
CA ALA A 153 10.19 16.64 -7.77
C ALA A 153 8.87 16.94 -8.50
N ILE A 154 8.16 18.00 -8.11
CA ILE A 154 6.95 18.46 -8.82
C ILE A 154 7.30 18.91 -10.24
N GLU A 155 8.37 19.67 -10.42
CA GLU A 155 8.82 20.12 -11.75
C GLU A 155 9.20 18.98 -12.68
N LEU A 156 9.83 17.92 -12.14
CA LEU A 156 10.29 16.77 -12.93
C LEU A 156 9.21 15.73 -13.22
N PHE A 157 8.28 15.54 -12.30
CA PHE A 157 7.34 14.40 -12.34
C PHE A 157 5.87 14.83 -12.31
N GLY A 158 5.56 16.12 -12.08
CA GLY A 158 4.20 16.59 -11.83
C GLY A 158 3.22 16.22 -12.93
N ASP A 159 3.57 16.45 -14.18
CA ASP A 159 2.69 16.14 -15.33
C ASP A 159 2.40 14.64 -15.42
N GLU A 160 3.43 13.81 -15.21
CA GLU A 160 3.26 12.34 -15.24
C GLU A 160 2.45 11.84 -14.05
N ILE A 161 2.65 12.42 -12.86
CA ILE A 161 1.83 12.12 -11.67
C ILE A 161 0.37 12.54 -11.92
N LYS A 162 0.14 13.73 -12.49
CA LYS A 162 -1.20 14.21 -12.80
C LYS A 162 -1.93 13.25 -13.72
N ARG A 163 -1.31 12.87 -14.84
CA ARG A 163 -1.87 11.93 -15.81
C ARG A 163 -2.18 10.55 -15.22
N LEU A 164 -1.34 10.03 -14.33
CA LEU A 164 -1.47 8.65 -13.85
C LEU A 164 -2.27 8.49 -12.55
N PHE A 165 -2.34 9.55 -11.71
CA PHE A 165 -2.93 9.47 -10.37
C PHE A 165 -4.04 10.47 -10.09
N VAL A 166 -4.21 11.50 -10.92
CA VAL A 166 -5.19 12.58 -10.70
C VAL A 166 -6.28 12.59 -11.75
N GLU A 167 -5.91 12.41 -13.03
CA GLU A 167 -6.85 12.35 -14.14
C GLU A 167 -7.45 10.94 -14.19
N GLU A 168 -8.73 10.85 -13.84
CA GLU A 168 -9.55 9.66 -14.12
C GLU A 168 -9.90 9.69 -15.61
N GLU A 169 -9.68 8.59 -16.29
CA GLU A 169 -10.15 8.38 -17.67
C GLU A 169 -11.63 8.03 -17.70
#